data_baba2104e77530927ac7b7640179d45a
#
_entry.id   baba2104e77530927ac7b7640179d45a
#
_cell.length_a   1.000
_cell.length_b   1.000
_cell.length_c   1.000
_cell.angle_alpha   90.00
_cell.angle_beta   90.00
_cell.angle_gamma   90.00
#
_symmetry.space_group_name_H-M   'P 1'
#
loop_
_entity.id
_entity.type
_entity.pdbx_description
1 polymer ?
#
loop_
_entity_poly.entity_id
_entity_poly.type
_entity_poly.pdbx_seq_one_letter_code
_entity_poly.pdbx_strand_id
1 'polypeptide(L)' 'MTERKEPVMKGYTTGSGYMGLVNGKYMLFASEDEYIAYIEDED' A
#
# COMPACT_ATOMS: atom_id res chain seq x y z
N MET A 1 8.69 -18.87 14.39
CA MET A 1 8.22 -18.47 14.10
C MET A 1 8.13 -17.95 13.00
N THR A 2 7.72 -17.92 12.43
CA THR A 2 7.55 -17.64 11.38
C THR A 2 6.88 -16.53 11.11
N GLU A 3 7.09 -15.77 10.93
CA GLU A 3 6.49 -14.75 10.76
C GLU A 3 6.32 -14.41 9.46
N ARG A 4 5.44 -14.48 8.84
CA ARG A 4 5.22 -14.22 7.66
C ARG A 4 5.21 -12.85 7.43
N LYS A 5 5.83 -12.24 6.75
CA LYS A 5 5.78 -11.02 6.46
C LYS A 5 4.87 -10.73 5.45
N GLU A 6 3.70 -10.70 5.48
CA GLU A 6 2.85 -10.37 4.49
C GLU A 6 2.70 -8.92 4.37
N PRO A 7 2.54 -8.30 3.28
CA PRO A 7 2.40 -6.87 3.09
C PRO A 7 1.11 -6.48 3.71
N VAL A 8 1.10 -5.52 4.54
CA VAL A 8 -0.08 -5.06 5.14
C VAL A 8 -0.71 -4.06 4.27
N MET A 9 -1.79 -4.35 3.60
CA MET A 9 -2.43 -3.40 2.74
C MET A 9 -3.38 -2.57 3.51
N LYS A 10 -3.00 -1.45 3.97
CA LYS A 10 -3.87 -0.55 4.64
C LYS A 10 -4.05 0.69 3.85
N GLY A 11 -5.23 1.06 3.50
CA GLY A 11 -5.46 2.26 2.71
C GLY A 11 -6.92 2.44 2.43
N TYR A 12 -7.24 3.46 1.66
CA TYR A 12 -8.63 3.72 1.33
C TYR A 12 -8.71 4.55 0.05
N THR A 13 -9.82 4.43 -0.64
CA THR A 13 -10.01 5.12 -1.89
C THR A 13 -10.46 6.54 -1.63
N THR A 14 -9.93 7.49 -2.39
CA THR A 14 -10.33 8.88 -2.22
C THR A 14 -10.77 9.40 -3.57
N GLY A 15 -11.24 10.58 -3.62
CA GLY A 15 -11.64 11.17 -4.88
C GLY A 15 -10.47 11.44 -5.79
N SER A 16 -9.27 11.55 -5.23
CA SER A 16 -8.11 11.80 -6.03
C SER A 16 -7.35 10.53 -6.38
N GLY A 17 -7.73 9.42 -5.83
CA GLY A 17 -7.03 8.19 -6.09
C GLY A 17 -7.10 7.27 -4.91
N TYR A 18 -6.00 6.67 -4.54
CA TYR A 18 -6.01 5.72 -3.43
C TYR A 18 -4.89 6.10 -2.46
N MET A 19 -5.22 6.25 -1.21
CA MET A 19 -4.22 6.58 -0.21
C MET A 19 -3.77 5.28 0.44
N GLY A 20 -2.53 4.93 0.28
CA GLY A 20 -2.01 3.70 0.83
C GLY A 20 -0.95 3.97 1.87
N LEU A 21 -0.95 3.19 2.93
CA LEU A 21 0.00 3.38 4.00
C LEU A 21 1.33 2.74 3.64
N VAL A 22 2.40 3.51 3.66
CA VAL A 22 3.71 3.00 3.34
C VAL A 22 4.68 3.51 4.37
N ASN A 23 5.31 2.58 5.08
CA ASN A 23 6.29 2.95 6.08
C ASN A 23 5.76 3.95 7.09
N GLY A 24 4.57 3.74 7.52
CA GLY A 24 4.05 4.61 8.55
C GLY A 24 3.42 5.89 8.07
N LYS A 25 3.35 6.13 6.78
CA LYS A 25 2.70 7.33 6.33
C LYS A 25 1.91 7.05 5.09
N TYR A 26 0.86 7.76 4.84
CA TYR A 26 0.03 7.54 3.69
C TYR A 26 0.57 8.25 2.47
N MET A 27 0.51 7.59 1.34
CA MET A 27 0.96 8.18 0.11
C MET A 27 -0.17 8.05 -0.90
N LEU A 28 -0.29 9.00 -1.79
CA LEU A 28 -1.36 8.97 -2.78
C LEU A 28 -0.93 8.19 -4.00
N PHE A 29 -1.75 7.24 -4.41
CA PHE A 29 -1.48 6.46 -5.60
C PHE A 29 -2.64 6.66 -6.57
N ALA A 30 -2.43 6.35 -7.80
CA ALA A 30 -3.46 6.54 -8.80
C ALA A 30 -4.60 5.56 -8.54
N SER A 31 -4.30 4.37 -8.07
CA SER A 31 -5.34 3.41 -7.78
C SER A 31 -4.79 2.38 -6.82
N GLU A 32 -5.64 1.48 -6.38
CA GLU A 32 -5.22 0.47 -5.44
C GLU A 32 -4.22 -0.46 -6.11
N ASP A 33 -4.36 -0.69 -7.40
CA ASP A 33 -3.43 -1.53 -8.10
C ASP A 33 -2.04 -0.93 -8.05
N GLU A 34 -1.93 0.37 -8.15
CA GLU A 34 -0.64 1.02 -8.10
C GLU A 34 -0.04 0.85 -6.70
N TYR A 35 -0.87 0.92 -5.70
CA TYR A 35 -0.39 0.78 -4.34
C TYR A 35 0.12 -0.66 -4.15
N ILE A 36 -0.62 -1.65 -4.60
CA ILE A 36 -0.23 -3.03 -4.44
C ILE A 36 1.07 -3.30 -5.17
N ALA A 37 1.19 -2.77 -6.38
CA ALA A 37 2.41 -2.97 -7.14
C ALA A 37 3.60 -2.34 -6.42
N TYR A 38 3.36 -1.20 -5.80
CA TYR A 38 4.44 -0.52 -5.12
C TYR A 38 4.94 -1.32 -3.93
N ILE A 39 4.05 -1.81 -3.09
CA ILE A 39 4.48 -2.52 -1.92
C ILE A 39 5.03 -3.89 -2.26
N GLU A 40 4.57 -4.49 -3.34
CA GLU A 40 5.11 -5.76 -3.71
C GLU A 40 6.47 -5.61 -4.33
N ASP A 41 6.70 -4.52 -5.01
CA ASP A 41 7.96 -4.30 -5.64
C ASP A 41 8.98 -3.88 -4.62
N GLU A 42 8.60 -3.43 -3.49
CA GLU A 42 9.47 -2.99 -2.54
C GLU A 42 10.04 -4.09 -1.87
N ASP A 43 10.75 -4.67 -1.85
CA ASP A 43 11.26 -5.79 -1.24
C ASP A 43 11.91 -5.57 -0.10
#